data_1d81051871a5adcc627500697e014036
#
_entry.id   1d81051871a5adcc627500697e014036
#
_cell.length_a   1.000
_cell.length_b   1.000
_cell.length_c   1.000
_cell.angle_alpha   90.00
_cell.angle_beta   90.00
_cell.angle_gamma   90.00
#
_symmetry.space_group_name_H-M   'P 1'
#
loop_
_entity.id
_entity.type
_entity.pdbx_description
1 polymer ?
#
loop_
_entity_poly.entity_id
_entity_poly.type
_entity_poly.pdbx_seq_one_letter_code
_entity_poly.pdbx_strand_id
1 'polypeptide(L)'
;MNLEQARYNMVEQQLRPWDVLDQGVLDLLYVVKREDFVPQPYRQLTFSDSEIPLGHGACMLPPKIEARALQALKLRKSDRVLEIGTGSGYMAALLAAHAAQVWTVDIVPELAEAAAQRFKQLDISNIGTAAGDASNGWPAQAPYDAIMVSGALPALPQVLLDQLKVGGRLLCFIGEAPLMETRLITRQSLYDFHTEVLFETQVPTLFCAPPPSRFTF
;
A
#
# COMPACT_ATOMS: atom_id res chain seq x y z
N MET A 1 21.43 8.15 16.47
CA MET A 1 21.25 8.30 14.99
C MET A 1 20.55 9.64 14.76
N ASN A 2 21.03 10.48 13.85
CA ASN A 2 20.32 11.68 13.42
C ASN A 2 19.21 11.27 12.44
N LEU A 3 17.97 11.26 12.90
CA LEU A 3 16.81 10.79 12.11
C LEU A 3 16.56 11.66 10.87
N GLU A 4 16.76 12.97 10.99
CA GLU A 4 16.59 13.92 9.88
C GLU A 4 17.58 13.64 8.75
N GLN A 5 18.85 13.43 9.11
CA GLN A 5 19.89 13.09 8.13
C GLN A 5 19.64 11.70 7.51
N ALA A 6 19.19 10.72 8.30
CA ALA A 6 18.91 9.38 7.79
C ALA A 6 17.70 9.39 6.83
N ARG A 7 16.66 10.18 7.13
CA ARG A 7 15.51 10.39 6.25
C ARG A 7 15.93 11.07 4.96
N TYR A 8 16.72 12.14 5.03
CA TYR A 8 17.27 12.82 3.87
C TYR A 8 18.06 11.85 2.98
N ASN A 9 18.94 11.04 3.57
CA ASN A 9 19.71 10.04 2.81
C ASN A 9 18.80 9.00 2.14
N MET A 10 17.75 8.52 2.82
CA MET A 10 16.76 7.62 2.21
C MET A 10 16.10 8.28 0.98
N VAL A 11 15.63 9.52 1.10
CA VAL A 11 14.97 10.22 0.00
C VAL A 11 15.94 10.42 -1.17
N GLU A 12 17.12 10.95 -0.95
CA GLU A 12 18.03 11.34 -2.02
C GLU A 12 18.81 10.16 -2.61
N GLN A 13 19.17 9.15 -1.80
CA GLN A 13 20.08 8.09 -2.23
C GLN A 13 19.39 6.73 -2.48
N GLN A 14 18.13 6.57 -2.04
CA GLN A 14 17.36 5.35 -2.26
C GLN A 14 16.14 5.61 -3.14
N LEU A 15 15.31 6.62 -2.82
CA LEU A 15 14.04 6.79 -3.52
C LEU A 15 14.19 7.47 -4.88
N ARG A 16 14.95 8.58 -4.97
CA ARG A 16 15.18 9.24 -6.26
C ARG A 16 15.85 8.34 -7.30
N PRO A 17 16.90 7.55 -6.97
CA PRO A 17 17.48 6.60 -7.92
C PRO A 17 16.52 5.47 -8.35
N TRP A 18 15.44 5.26 -7.59
CA TRP A 18 14.37 4.32 -7.90
C TRP A 18 13.16 4.99 -8.59
N ASP A 19 13.39 6.09 -9.31
CA ASP A 19 12.40 6.84 -10.08
C ASP A 19 11.22 7.39 -9.24
N VAL A 20 11.41 7.66 -7.95
CA VAL A 20 10.47 8.49 -7.19
C VAL A 20 10.83 9.95 -7.42
N LEU A 21 10.14 10.59 -8.38
CA LEU A 21 10.46 11.94 -8.86
C LEU A 21 9.36 12.97 -8.55
N ASP A 22 8.18 12.51 -8.13
CA ASP A 22 7.08 13.40 -7.73
C ASP A 22 7.45 14.13 -6.43
N GLN A 23 7.60 15.46 -6.52
CA GLN A 23 8.02 16.28 -5.39
C GLN A 23 7.00 16.23 -4.24
N GLY A 24 5.70 16.15 -4.55
CA GLY A 24 4.66 16.03 -3.53
C GLY A 24 4.79 14.74 -2.72
N VAL A 25 5.15 13.63 -3.39
CA VAL A 25 5.44 12.36 -2.70
C VAL A 25 6.70 12.48 -1.84
N LEU A 26 7.78 13.03 -2.38
CA LEU A 26 9.03 13.19 -1.63
C LEU A 26 8.85 14.10 -0.41
N ASP A 27 8.16 15.23 -0.55
CA ASP A 27 7.88 16.16 0.55
C ASP A 27 7.04 15.50 1.64
N LEU A 28 6.08 14.64 1.25
CA LEU A 28 5.23 13.93 2.19
C LEU A 28 6.02 13.01 3.13
N LEU A 29 7.11 12.41 2.65
CA LEU A 29 7.96 11.53 3.47
C LEU A 29 8.71 12.27 4.61
N TYR A 30 8.77 13.60 4.54
CA TYR A 30 9.25 14.43 5.65
C TYR A 30 8.13 14.79 6.63
N VAL A 31 6.88 14.77 6.19
CA VAL A 31 5.69 15.11 6.99
C VAL A 31 5.15 13.88 7.72
N VAL A 32 4.89 12.80 6.96
CA VAL A 32 4.45 11.50 7.52
C VAL A 32 5.70 10.71 7.92
N LYS A 33 6.05 10.82 9.18
CA LYS A 33 7.30 10.25 9.73
C LYS A 33 7.22 8.73 9.83
N ARG A 34 7.99 8.02 9.01
CA ARG A 34 8.02 6.55 8.98
C ARG A 34 8.35 5.94 10.33
N GLU A 35 9.22 6.58 11.13
CA GLU A 35 9.63 6.12 12.47
C GLU A 35 8.47 6.03 13.48
N ASP A 36 7.36 6.72 13.26
CA ASP A 36 6.18 6.65 14.12
C ASP A 36 5.37 5.35 13.87
N PHE A 37 5.65 4.66 12.78
CA PHE A 37 4.97 3.42 12.38
C PHE A 37 5.83 2.16 12.56
N VAL A 38 7.13 2.32 12.84
CA VAL A 38 8.06 1.21 13.00
C VAL A 38 8.03 0.70 14.45
N PRO A 39 7.90 -0.63 14.67
CA PRO A 39 7.98 -1.20 16.01
C PRO A 39 9.30 -0.91 16.70
N GLN A 40 9.26 -0.67 18.02
CA GLN A 40 10.41 -0.26 18.83
C GLN A 40 11.69 -1.09 18.61
N PRO A 41 11.64 -2.44 18.53
CA PRO A 41 12.84 -3.24 18.32
C PRO A 41 13.53 -2.98 16.96
N TYR A 42 12.80 -2.47 15.97
CA TYR A 42 13.29 -2.29 14.60
C TYR A 42 13.54 -0.83 14.23
N ARG A 43 13.48 0.11 15.16
CA ARG A 43 13.67 1.55 14.88
C ARG A 43 14.97 1.90 14.15
N GLN A 44 16.00 1.10 14.31
CA GLN A 44 17.26 1.30 13.59
C GLN A 44 17.14 1.01 12.08
N LEU A 45 16.14 0.23 11.67
CA LEU A 45 15.88 -0.14 10.28
C LEU A 45 14.90 0.80 9.57
N THR A 46 14.39 1.83 10.25
CA THR A 46 13.33 2.73 9.74
C THR A 46 13.58 3.21 8.32
N PHE A 47 14.82 3.60 8.00
CA PHE A 47 15.21 4.18 6.72
C PHE A 47 16.02 3.22 5.85
N SER A 48 16.10 1.94 6.22
CA SER A 48 16.76 0.93 5.37
C SER A 48 15.82 0.47 4.26
N ASP A 49 16.39 0.11 3.12
CA ASP A 49 15.67 -0.48 2.00
C ASP A 49 15.39 -1.98 2.24
N SER A 50 14.61 -2.26 3.27
CA SER A 50 14.30 -3.62 3.71
C SER A 50 12.89 -3.70 4.31
N GLU A 51 12.33 -4.90 4.33
CA GLU A 51 11.11 -5.21 5.06
C GLU A 51 11.34 -5.11 6.57
N ILE A 52 10.34 -4.60 7.31
CA ILE A 52 10.38 -4.50 8.76
C ILE A 52 9.29 -5.39 9.35
N PRO A 53 9.65 -6.41 10.16
CA PRO A 53 8.67 -7.33 10.74
C PRO A 53 7.66 -6.60 11.66
N LEU A 54 6.38 -6.99 11.55
CA LEU A 54 5.29 -6.48 12.39
C LEU A 54 4.74 -7.54 13.35
N GLY A 55 5.23 -8.77 13.28
CA GLY A 55 4.60 -9.93 13.90
C GLY A 55 3.53 -10.55 12.99
N HIS A 56 2.91 -11.62 13.45
CA HIS A 56 1.86 -12.35 12.73
C HIS A 56 2.23 -12.80 11.30
N GLY A 57 3.52 -12.82 10.95
CA GLY A 57 3.99 -13.05 9.57
C GLY A 57 3.89 -11.86 8.63
N ALA A 58 3.44 -10.71 9.12
CA ALA A 58 3.34 -9.46 8.37
C ALA A 58 4.60 -8.60 8.48
N CYS A 59 4.82 -7.71 7.52
CA CYS A 59 5.90 -6.73 7.53
C CYS A 59 5.48 -5.38 6.94
N MET A 60 6.24 -4.32 7.22
CA MET A 60 6.21 -3.10 6.43
C MET A 60 7.02 -3.32 5.15
N LEU A 61 6.52 -2.83 4.03
CA LEU A 61 7.25 -2.87 2.76
C LEU A 61 8.47 -1.94 2.78
N PRO A 62 9.49 -2.20 1.92
CA PRO A 62 10.61 -1.26 1.75
C PRO A 62 10.14 0.13 1.33
N PRO A 63 10.77 1.22 1.81
CA PRO A 63 10.34 2.59 1.53
C PRO A 63 10.19 2.91 0.04
N LYS A 64 11.07 2.36 -0.81
CA LYS A 64 11.03 2.56 -2.26
C LYS A 64 9.76 2.00 -2.89
N ILE A 65 9.29 0.85 -2.41
CA ILE A 65 8.07 0.21 -2.92
C ILE A 65 6.84 1.05 -2.56
N GLU A 66 6.74 1.50 -1.30
CA GLU A 66 5.63 2.35 -0.83
C GLU A 66 5.60 3.70 -1.57
N ALA A 67 6.75 4.35 -1.72
CA ALA A 67 6.84 5.65 -2.40
C ALA A 67 6.51 5.55 -3.91
N ARG A 68 7.01 4.50 -4.60
CA ARG A 68 6.66 4.26 -6.02
C ARG A 68 5.18 3.93 -6.20
N ALA A 69 4.60 3.14 -5.30
CA ALA A 69 3.19 2.82 -5.32
C ALA A 69 2.34 4.10 -5.16
N LEU A 70 2.67 4.93 -4.18
CA LEU A 70 1.98 6.20 -3.95
C LEU A 70 2.06 7.12 -5.18
N GLN A 71 3.27 7.29 -5.76
CA GLN A 71 3.48 8.09 -6.97
C GLN A 71 2.65 7.59 -8.15
N ALA A 72 2.61 6.27 -8.38
CA ALA A 72 1.90 5.67 -9.50
C ALA A 72 0.37 5.84 -9.37
N LEU A 73 -0.16 5.81 -8.17
CA LEU A 73 -1.60 6.00 -7.92
C LEU A 73 -2.09 7.41 -8.27
N LYS A 74 -1.23 8.45 -8.30
CA LYS A 74 -1.59 9.83 -8.66
C LYS A 74 -2.88 10.29 -7.99
N LEU A 75 -2.96 10.15 -6.67
CA LEU A 75 -4.17 10.44 -5.90
C LEU A 75 -4.55 11.91 -5.95
N ARG A 76 -5.85 12.16 -5.84
CA ARG A 76 -6.45 13.50 -5.74
C ARG A 76 -7.09 13.69 -4.37
N LYS A 77 -7.16 14.91 -3.90
CA LYS A 77 -7.77 15.27 -2.62
C LYS A 77 -9.25 14.90 -2.49
N SER A 78 -9.92 14.58 -3.59
CA SER A 78 -11.31 14.11 -3.62
C SER A 78 -11.44 12.59 -3.62
N ASP A 79 -10.33 11.84 -3.75
CA ASP A 79 -10.37 10.40 -3.96
C ASP A 79 -10.78 9.64 -2.69
N ARG A 80 -11.55 8.59 -2.90
CA ARG A 80 -11.92 7.57 -1.93
C ARG A 80 -11.09 6.33 -2.19
N VAL A 81 -10.29 5.93 -1.21
CA VAL A 81 -9.25 4.92 -1.38
C VAL A 81 -9.52 3.72 -0.49
N LEU A 82 -9.36 2.52 -1.03
CA LEU A 82 -9.23 1.28 -0.27
C LEU A 82 -7.77 0.88 -0.20
N GLU A 83 -7.30 0.51 0.98
CA GLU A 83 -6.05 -0.23 1.17
C GLU A 83 -6.35 -1.62 1.71
N ILE A 84 -5.72 -2.64 1.14
CA ILE A 84 -5.80 -4.03 1.56
C ILE A 84 -4.44 -4.44 2.12
N GLY A 85 -4.39 -4.78 3.42
CA GLY A 85 -3.17 -5.02 4.17
C GLY A 85 -2.70 -3.77 4.92
N THR A 86 -3.37 -3.43 6.03
CA THR A 86 -3.06 -2.25 6.87
C THR A 86 -1.63 -2.29 7.43
N GLY A 87 -1.20 -3.47 7.91
CA GLY A 87 0.09 -3.65 8.53
C GLY A 87 0.37 -2.64 9.64
N SER A 88 1.40 -1.82 9.48
CA SER A 88 1.74 -0.75 10.44
C SER A 88 0.82 0.47 10.34
N GLY A 89 0.07 0.63 9.25
CA GLY A 89 -0.71 1.81 8.92
C GLY A 89 0.08 2.92 8.19
N TYR A 90 1.36 2.69 7.88
CA TYR A 90 2.19 3.73 7.25
C TYR A 90 1.68 4.07 5.84
N MET A 91 1.42 3.05 5.00
CA MET A 91 0.88 3.29 3.66
C MET A 91 -0.50 3.95 3.71
N ALA A 92 -1.39 3.54 4.64
CA ALA A 92 -2.68 4.22 4.85
C ALA A 92 -2.51 5.71 5.17
N ALA A 93 -1.53 6.07 6.01
CA ALA A 93 -1.24 7.46 6.35
C ALA A 93 -0.71 8.26 5.14
N LEU A 94 0.14 7.66 4.32
CA LEU A 94 0.60 8.26 3.07
C LEU A 94 -0.57 8.50 2.08
N LEU A 95 -1.44 7.51 1.92
CA LEU A 95 -2.65 7.62 1.07
C LEU A 95 -3.58 8.72 1.58
N ALA A 96 -3.82 8.78 2.89
CA ALA A 96 -4.71 9.74 3.53
C ALA A 96 -4.25 11.19 3.36
N ALA A 97 -2.95 11.43 3.30
CA ALA A 97 -2.41 12.75 3.04
C ALA A 97 -2.75 13.28 1.63
N HIS A 98 -3.10 12.41 0.69
CA HIS A 98 -3.45 12.76 -0.70
C HIS A 98 -4.92 12.50 -1.06
N ALA A 99 -5.71 11.87 -0.18
CA ALA A 99 -7.09 11.46 -0.45
C ALA A 99 -8.11 12.20 0.44
N ALA A 100 -9.39 12.13 0.08
CA ALA A 100 -10.48 12.61 0.93
C ALA A 100 -10.74 11.64 2.08
N GLN A 101 -10.72 10.33 1.78
CA GLN A 101 -11.00 9.28 2.74
C GLN A 101 -10.25 8.01 2.35
N VAL A 102 -9.66 7.34 3.32
CA VAL A 102 -9.03 6.02 3.17
C VAL A 102 -9.79 5.01 4.05
N TRP A 103 -10.06 3.84 3.51
CA TRP A 103 -10.42 2.65 4.28
C TRP A 103 -9.29 1.65 4.16
N THR A 104 -8.77 1.22 5.30
CA THR A 104 -7.70 0.23 5.36
C THR A 104 -8.20 -1.01 6.10
N VAL A 105 -7.94 -2.18 5.54
CA VAL A 105 -8.44 -3.46 6.02
C VAL A 105 -7.27 -4.41 6.25
N ASP A 106 -7.24 -5.03 7.43
CA ASP A 106 -6.27 -6.08 7.74
C ASP A 106 -6.99 -7.35 8.20
N ILE A 107 -6.50 -8.49 7.77
CA ILE A 107 -7.03 -9.79 8.21
C ILE A 107 -6.63 -10.10 9.65
N VAL A 108 -5.55 -9.49 10.15
CA VAL A 108 -5.07 -9.60 11.52
C VAL A 108 -5.68 -8.48 12.36
N PRO A 109 -6.63 -8.77 13.26
CA PRO A 109 -7.34 -7.74 14.04
C PRO A 109 -6.39 -6.86 14.87
N GLU A 110 -5.35 -7.46 15.42
CA GLU A 110 -4.37 -6.76 16.27
C GLU A 110 -3.60 -5.69 15.50
N LEU A 111 -3.30 -5.94 14.19
CA LEU A 111 -2.66 -4.95 13.33
C LEU A 111 -3.63 -3.80 13.00
N ALA A 112 -4.89 -4.12 12.66
CA ALA A 112 -5.91 -3.13 12.40
C ALA A 112 -6.16 -2.21 13.62
N GLU A 113 -6.26 -2.79 14.82
CA GLU A 113 -6.44 -2.05 16.08
C GLU A 113 -5.23 -1.16 16.41
N ALA A 114 -4.01 -1.71 16.28
CA ALA A 114 -2.77 -0.97 16.54
C ALA A 114 -2.63 0.22 15.57
N ALA A 115 -2.97 0.03 14.29
CA ALA A 115 -2.98 1.10 13.31
C ALA A 115 -4.04 2.17 13.64
N ALA A 116 -5.26 1.78 14.01
CA ALA A 116 -6.32 2.70 14.42
C ALA A 116 -5.92 3.56 15.63
N GLN A 117 -5.26 2.98 16.63
CA GLN A 117 -4.74 3.70 17.78
C GLN A 117 -3.65 4.70 17.36
N ARG A 118 -2.76 4.30 16.46
CA ARG A 118 -1.69 5.16 15.94
C ARG A 118 -2.24 6.35 15.15
N PHE A 119 -3.25 6.15 14.31
CA PHE A 119 -3.91 7.26 13.59
C PHE A 119 -4.49 8.29 14.54
N LYS A 120 -5.11 7.85 15.64
CA LYS A 120 -5.61 8.76 16.70
C LYS A 120 -4.48 9.54 17.37
N GLN A 121 -3.35 8.89 17.67
CA GLN A 121 -2.18 9.52 18.30
C GLN A 121 -1.52 10.56 17.38
N LEU A 122 -1.62 10.38 16.07
CA LEU A 122 -1.05 11.25 15.03
C LEU A 122 -2.07 12.25 14.46
N ASP A 123 -3.28 12.34 15.04
CA ASP A 123 -4.37 13.22 14.59
C ASP A 123 -4.78 13.02 13.12
N ILE A 124 -4.66 11.78 12.59
CA ILE A 124 -5.08 11.45 11.24
C ILE A 124 -6.55 11.00 11.29
N SER A 125 -7.47 11.86 10.84
CA SER A 125 -8.91 11.68 11.02
C SER A 125 -9.64 11.09 9.80
N ASN A 126 -9.02 11.06 8.64
CA ASN A 126 -9.64 10.60 7.39
C ASN A 126 -9.26 9.16 7.02
N ILE A 127 -9.01 8.30 8.02
CA ILE A 127 -8.78 6.86 7.86
C ILE A 127 -9.80 6.08 8.67
N GLY A 128 -10.56 5.22 8.01
CA GLY A 128 -11.36 4.17 8.64
C GLY A 128 -10.61 2.85 8.61
N THR A 129 -10.52 2.15 9.75
CA THR A 129 -9.90 0.84 9.87
C THR A 129 -10.94 -0.26 10.05
N ALA A 130 -10.70 -1.42 9.46
CA ALA A 130 -11.52 -2.61 9.67
C ALA A 130 -10.65 -3.86 9.76
N ALA A 131 -11.10 -4.83 10.56
CA ALA A 131 -10.53 -6.18 10.59
C ALA A 131 -11.38 -7.11 9.70
N GLY A 132 -10.72 -7.86 8.81
CA GLY A 132 -11.40 -8.80 7.91
C GLY A 132 -10.57 -9.19 6.70
N ASP A 133 -11.06 -10.16 5.95
CA ASP A 133 -10.46 -10.60 4.70
C ASP A 133 -10.95 -9.74 3.53
N ALA A 134 -10.06 -8.92 2.99
CA ALA A 134 -10.31 -8.11 1.80
C ALA A 134 -9.58 -8.61 0.55
N SER A 135 -8.99 -9.81 0.56
CA SER A 135 -8.30 -10.39 -0.59
C SER A 135 -9.21 -10.53 -1.82
N ASN A 136 -10.51 -10.69 -1.60
CA ASN A 136 -11.56 -10.71 -2.61
C ASN A 136 -12.43 -9.44 -2.60
N GLY A 137 -11.84 -8.29 -2.22
CA GLY A 137 -12.49 -6.99 -2.22
C GLY A 137 -13.18 -6.63 -0.92
N TRP A 138 -13.57 -5.36 -0.83
CA TRP A 138 -14.27 -4.78 0.33
C TRP A 138 -15.46 -3.93 -0.13
N PRO A 139 -16.64 -4.54 -0.29
CA PRO A 139 -17.80 -3.87 -0.93
C PRO A 139 -18.43 -2.78 -0.06
N ALA A 140 -18.19 -2.78 1.25
CA ALA A 140 -18.90 -1.90 2.21
C ALA A 140 -18.81 -0.40 1.87
N GLN A 141 -17.73 0.01 1.20
CA GLN A 141 -17.47 1.42 0.87
C GLN A 141 -17.27 1.65 -0.63
N ALA A 142 -17.42 0.61 -1.45
CA ALA A 142 -17.31 0.69 -2.91
C ALA A 142 -18.39 1.63 -3.51
N PRO A 143 -18.16 2.22 -4.71
CA PRO A 143 -16.95 2.11 -5.52
C PRO A 143 -15.83 3.07 -5.09
N TYR A 144 -14.57 2.70 -5.39
CA TYR A 144 -13.37 3.45 -5.02
C TYR A 144 -12.76 4.20 -6.20
N ASP A 145 -12.12 5.34 -5.93
CA ASP A 145 -11.31 6.08 -6.90
C ASP A 145 -9.91 5.44 -7.04
N ALA A 146 -9.41 4.84 -5.95
CA ALA A 146 -8.18 4.06 -5.99
C ALA A 146 -8.24 2.87 -5.02
N ILE A 147 -7.54 1.79 -5.38
CA ILE A 147 -7.29 0.63 -4.53
C ILE A 147 -5.79 0.39 -4.47
N MET A 148 -5.23 0.27 -3.27
CA MET A 148 -3.87 -0.16 -2.99
C MET A 148 -3.90 -1.55 -2.37
N VAL A 149 -3.18 -2.50 -2.95
CA VAL A 149 -2.98 -3.83 -2.35
C VAL A 149 -1.56 -3.89 -1.79
N SER A 150 -1.44 -3.87 -0.46
CA SER A 150 -0.16 -3.77 0.26
C SER A 150 0.50 -5.13 0.52
N GLY A 151 0.35 -6.07 -0.42
CA GLY A 151 0.96 -7.39 -0.45
C GLY A 151 0.73 -8.06 -1.79
N ALA A 152 1.40 -9.18 -2.07
CA ALA A 152 1.25 -9.86 -3.35
C ALA A 152 -0.04 -10.70 -3.44
N LEU A 153 -0.57 -10.77 -4.65
CA LEU A 153 -1.66 -11.66 -5.04
C LEU A 153 -1.13 -12.63 -6.10
N PRO A 154 -1.29 -13.95 -5.95
CA PRO A 154 -0.93 -14.92 -6.99
C PRO A 154 -1.65 -14.66 -8.32
N ALA A 155 -2.90 -14.22 -8.23
CA ALA A 155 -3.72 -13.80 -9.36
C ALA A 155 -4.60 -12.61 -8.96
N LEU A 156 -4.95 -11.75 -9.91
CA LEU A 156 -5.81 -10.58 -9.66
C LEU A 156 -7.28 -10.99 -9.62
N PRO A 157 -7.99 -10.84 -8.47
CA PRO A 157 -9.41 -11.10 -8.40
C PRO A 157 -10.21 -10.04 -9.18
N GLN A 158 -11.11 -10.49 -10.08
CA GLN A 158 -11.96 -9.59 -10.88
C GLN A 158 -12.78 -8.63 -10.01
N VAL A 159 -13.22 -9.09 -8.85
CA VAL A 159 -14.03 -8.28 -7.92
C VAL A 159 -13.33 -6.99 -7.47
N LEU A 160 -12.00 -6.95 -7.41
CA LEU A 160 -11.26 -5.70 -7.10
C LEU A 160 -11.41 -4.67 -8.22
N LEU A 161 -11.40 -5.13 -9.48
CA LEU A 161 -11.61 -4.28 -10.65
C LEU A 161 -13.06 -3.76 -10.70
N ASP A 162 -14.03 -4.61 -10.35
CA ASP A 162 -15.46 -4.25 -10.33
C ASP A 162 -15.76 -3.18 -9.27
N GLN A 163 -14.98 -3.11 -8.19
CA GLN A 163 -15.09 -2.12 -7.12
C GLN A 163 -14.46 -0.76 -7.45
N LEU A 164 -13.76 -0.62 -8.60
CA LEU A 164 -13.27 0.67 -9.08
C LEU A 164 -14.39 1.50 -9.73
N LYS A 165 -14.35 2.81 -9.55
CA LYS A 165 -15.08 3.75 -10.43
C LYS A 165 -14.48 3.73 -11.84
N VAL A 166 -15.22 4.18 -12.84
CA VAL A 166 -14.64 4.53 -14.15
C VAL A 166 -13.63 5.67 -13.95
N GLY A 167 -12.43 5.51 -14.47
CA GLY A 167 -11.27 6.37 -14.19
C GLY A 167 -10.54 6.03 -12.89
N GLY A 168 -11.02 5.05 -12.13
CA GLY A 168 -10.36 4.55 -10.92
C GLY A 168 -9.12 3.71 -11.22
N ARG A 169 -8.22 3.60 -10.24
CA ARG A 169 -6.91 2.94 -10.40
C ARG A 169 -6.72 1.90 -9.30
N LEU A 170 -6.16 0.76 -9.67
CA LEU A 170 -5.73 -0.28 -8.74
C LEU A 170 -4.23 -0.49 -8.89
N LEU A 171 -3.49 -0.42 -7.79
CA LEU A 171 -2.10 -0.84 -7.73
C LEU A 171 -1.99 -2.12 -6.91
N CYS A 172 -1.33 -3.13 -7.50
CA CYS A 172 -1.13 -4.43 -6.88
C CYS A 172 0.19 -5.06 -7.32
N PHE A 173 0.61 -6.06 -6.57
CA PHE A 173 1.76 -6.91 -6.88
C PHE A 173 1.22 -8.28 -7.27
N ILE A 174 1.48 -8.73 -8.51
CA ILE A 174 0.91 -9.96 -9.07
C ILE A 174 2.01 -10.96 -9.36
N GLY A 175 1.83 -12.18 -8.91
CA GLY A 175 2.74 -13.31 -9.13
C GLY A 175 3.10 -14.05 -7.86
N GLU A 176 3.98 -15.01 -8.01
CA GLU A 176 4.55 -15.81 -6.93
C GLU A 176 6.09 -15.68 -6.97
N ALA A 177 6.74 -15.78 -5.79
CA ALA A 177 8.20 -15.74 -5.73
C ALA A 177 8.83 -16.75 -6.70
N PRO A 178 9.95 -16.41 -7.39
CA PRO A 178 10.77 -15.22 -7.16
C PRO A 178 10.38 -13.98 -8.00
N LEU A 179 9.36 -14.07 -8.87
CA LEU A 179 9.01 -13.00 -9.81
C LEU A 179 7.59 -12.52 -9.60
N MET A 180 7.47 -11.25 -9.20
CA MET A 180 6.19 -10.56 -9.09
C MET A 180 6.26 -9.24 -9.84
N GLU A 181 5.17 -8.86 -10.48
CA GLU A 181 5.04 -7.60 -11.20
C GLU A 181 4.19 -6.61 -10.41
N THR A 182 4.69 -5.40 -10.26
CA THR A 182 3.86 -4.28 -9.79
C THR A 182 3.05 -3.76 -10.96
N ARG A 183 1.74 -3.85 -10.86
CA ARG A 183 0.80 -3.45 -11.91
C ARG A 183 -0.06 -2.28 -11.47
N LEU A 184 -0.21 -1.30 -12.36
CA LEU A 184 -1.22 -0.26 -12.26
C LEU A 184 -2.32 -0.56 -13.27
N ILE A 185 -3.53 -0.78 -12.78
CA ILE A 185 -4.70 -1.05 -13.61
C ILE A 185 -5.66 0.15 -13.52
N THR A 186 -6.01 0.73 -14.65
CA THR A 186 -6.95 1.84 -14.75
C THR A 186 -8.24 1.38 -15.42
N ARG A 187 -9.38 1.58 -14.78
CA ARG A 187 -10.69 1.29 -15.36
C ARG A 187 -11.06 2.40 -16.34
N GLN A 188 -11.01 2.12 -17.64
CA GLN A 188 -11.32 3.11 -18.70
C GLN A 188 -12.82 3.25 -18.97
N SER A 189 -13.56 2.13 -18.88
CA SER A 189 -15.02 2.09 -19.00
C SER A 189 -15.63 1.01 -18.10
N LEU A 190 -16.91 0.71 -18.25
CA LEU A 190 -17.57 -0.36 -17.48
C LEU A 190 -16.90 -1.73 -17.64
N TYR A 191 -16.33 -2.02 -18.83
CA TYR A 191 -15.80 -3.33 -19.20
C TYR A 191 -14.36 -3.27 -19.73
N ASP A 192 -13.73 -2.09 -19.73
CA ASP A 192 -12.40 -1.90 -20.29
C ASP A 192 -11.41 -1.44 -19.22
N PHE A 193 -10.27 -2.13 -19.16
CA PHE A 193 -9.20 -1.90 -18.19
C PHE A 193 -7.86 -1.83 -18.92
N HIS A 194 -7.11 -0.78 -18.62
CA HIS A 194 -5.73 -0.65 -19.08
C HIS A 194 -4.78 -1.08 -17.98
N THR A 195 -3.85 -1.97 -18.29
CA THR A 195 -2.84 -2.48 -17.37
C THR A 195 -1.46 -2.02 -17.80
N GLU A 196 -0.73 -1.41 -16.88
CA GLU A 196 0.67 -1.02 -17.02
C GLU A 196 1.52 -1.80 -16.00
N VAL A 197 2.58 -2.46 -16.48
CA VAL A 197 3.60 -3.08 -15.60
C VAL A 197 4.64 -2.01 -15.29
N LEU A 198 4.79 -1.69 -14.01
CA LEU A 198 5.66 -0.59 -13.56
C LEU A 198 7.08 -1.06 -13.29
N PHE A 199 7.23 -2.16 -12.56
CA PHE A 199 8.51 -2.77 -12.22
C PHE A 199 8.30 -4.17 -11.64
N GLU A 200 9.36 -4.97 -11.67
CA GLU A 200 9.42 -6.26 -11.01
C GLU A 200 9.88 -6.11 -9.55
N THR A 201 9.34 -6.92 -8.68
CA THR A 201 9.67 -6.92 -7.24
C THR A 201 9.37 -8.26 -6.60
N GLN A 202 9.67 -8.39 -5.33
CA GLN A 202 9.21 -9.46 -4.46
C GLN A 202 8.71 -8.84 -3.17
N VAL A 203 7.46 -9.11 -2.81
CA VAL A 203 6.83 -8.68 -1.56
C VAL A 203 6.08 -9.86 -0.95
N PRO A 204 5.82 -9.87 0.38
CA PRO A 204 5.03 -10.94 1.00
C PRO A 204 3.64 -11.07 0.39
N THR A 205 3.21 -12.32 0.22
CA THR A 205 1.86 -12.62 -0.27
C THR A 205 0.83 -12.27 0.81
N LEU A 206 -0.30 -11.68 0.42
CA LEU A 206 -1.42 -11.47 1.31
C LEU A 206 -1.94 -12.81 1.86
N PHE A 207 -2.29 -12.82 3.14
CA PHE A 207 -2.98 -13.98 3.73
C PHE A 207 -4.32 -14.20 3.02
N CYS A 208 -4.74 -15.45 2.89
CA CYS A 208 -5.97 -15.85 2.21
C CYS A 208 -6.09 -15.40 0.75
N ALA A 209 -5.01 -14.94 0.12
CA ALA A 209 -5.02 -14.65 -1.31
C ALA A 209 -5.44 -15.90 -2.09
N PRO A 210 -6.39 -15.79 -3.05
CA PRO A 210 -6.85 -16.96 -3.80
C PRO A 210 -5.69 -17.56 -4.62
N PRO A 211 -5.52 -18.89 -4.62
CA PRO A 211 -4.48 -19.53 -5.40
C PRO A 211 -4.72 -19.28 -6.90
N PRO A 212 -3.66 -19.22 -7.72
CA PRO A 212 -3.81 -19.12 -9.15
C PRO A 212 -4.55 -20.36 -9.70
N SER A 213 -5.35 -20.18 -10.75
CA SER A 213 -5.96 -21.30 -11.44
C SER A 213 -4.87 -22.17 -12.07
N ARG A 214 -4.63 -23.34 -11.53
CA ARG A 214 -3.68 -24.31 -12.09
C ARG A 214 -4.41 -25.18 -13.11
N PHE A 215 -3.83 -25.34 -14.29
CA PHE A 215 -4.29 -26.34 -15.24
C PHE A 215 -4.14 -27.74 -14.61
N THR A 216 -5.25 -28.46 -14.44
CA THR A 216 -5.25 -29.90 -14.18
C THR A 216 -5.41 -30.60 -15.53
N PHE A 217 -4.44 -31.43 -15.90
CA PHE A 217 -4.52 -32.32 -17.04
C PHE A 217 -5.46 -33.49 -16.72
#